data_8663edc2ee3ebc77251ae3cbb82a4a75
#
_entry.id   8663edc2ee3ebc77251ae3cbb82a4a75
#
_cell.length_a   1.000
_cell.length_b   1.000
_cell.length_c   1.000
_cell.angle_alpha   90.00
_cell.angle_beta   90.00
_cell.angle_gamma   90.00
#
_symmetry.space_group_name_H-M   'P 1'
#
loop_
_entity.id
_entity.type
_entity.pdbx_description
1 polymer ?
#
loop_
_entity_poly.entity_id
_entity_poly.type
_entity_poly.pdbx_seq_one_letter_code
_entity_poly.pdbx_strand_id
1 'polypeptide(L)'
;MDIQIGRGKTARRAYGIDEIALVPGGRTLDPNVAYTFWEVGGIRREIPIIASAMDGVVDVDVAVRLSELGALGVINLDGIQTRYDNPKPILEKIASVGVTDFVSLMQQLYAEPVKPELIQKRIREIKEKGGIACASSIPVNAFKYGLIAAEAGCDLFFLQSTVVSTTHIAAEGLVSLDLAKFCQEMPIPVLMGNCVTYDVTLELLRAGAAGVLVGIGP
;
A
#
# COMPACT_ATOMS: atom_id res chain seq x y z
N MET A 1 -25.07 -9.69 15.49
CA MET A 1 -25.56 -10.98 16.05
C MET A 1 -24.38 -11.63 16.75
N ASP A 2 -24.53 -11.89 18.05
CA ASP A 2 -23.47 -12.57 18.79
C ASP A 2 -23.63 -14.09 18.61
N ILE A 3 -22.52 -14.76 18.35
CA ILE A 3 -22.47 -16.20 18.11
C ILE A 3 -21.82 -16.84 19.33
N GLN A 4 -22.45 -17.89 19.86
CA GLN A 4 -21.88 -18.67 20.96
C GLN A 4 -20.76 -19.58 20.38
N ILE A 5 -19.52 -19.37 20.82
CA ILE A 5 -18.34 -20.11 20.35
C ILE A 5 -17.80 -21.10 21.37
N GLY A 6 -18.46 -21.23 22.52
CA GLY A 6 -18.10 -22.13 23.59
C GLY A 6 -18.92 -21.86 24.84
N ARG A 7 -18.73 -22.67 25.87
CA ARG A 7 -19.47 -22.53 27.11
C ARG A 7 -19.16 -21.20 27.79
N GLY A 8 -20.15 -20.29 27.81
CA GLY A 8 -20.01 -18.93 28.35
C GLY A 8 -19.16 -17.99 27.54
N LYS A 9 -18.87 -18.30 26.26
CA LYS A 9 -18.09 -17.45 25.36
C LYS A 9 -18.91 -17.07 24.13
N THR A 10 -18.96 -15.77 23.85
CA THR A 10 -19.59 -15.22 22.64
C THR A 10 -18.57 -14.48 21.79
N ALA A 11 -18.80 -14.42 20.48
CA ALA A 11 -18.04 -13.62 19.55
C ALA A 11 -18.98 -12.97 18.52
N ARG A 12 -18.52 -11.89 17.90
CA ARG A 12 -19.17 -11.31 16.72
C ARG A 12 -18.65 -12.02 15.47
N ARG A 13 -19.55 -12.30 14.53
CA ARG A 13 -19.15 -12.80 13.23
C ARG A 13 -18.42 -11.69 12.48
N ALA A 14 -17.24 -11.98 11.97
CA ALA A 14 -16.58 -11.19 10.93
C ALA A 14 -16.98 -11.77 9.57
N TYR A 15 -17.07 -10.90 8.57
CA TYR A 15 -17.43 -11.26 7.19
C TYR A 15 -16.26 -10.95 6.28
N GLY A 16 -15.95 -11.86 5.38
CA GLY A 16 -15.10 -11.59 4.23
C GLY A 16 -15.82 -10.71 3.22
N ILE A 17 -15.08 -10.05 2.33
CA ILE A 17 -15.67 -9.20 1.28
C ILE A 17 -16.54 -10.05 0.32
N ASP A 18 -16.18 -11.30 0.12
CA ASP A 18 -16.89 -12.30 -0.67
C ASP A 18 -18.20 -12.81 -0.02
N GLU A 19 -18.38 -12.56 1.28
CA GLU A 19 -19.62 -12.91 2.01
C GLU A 19 -20.65 -11.78 2.04
N ILE A 20 -20.31 -10.58 1.53
CA ILE A 20 -21.19 -9.41 1.55
C ILE A 20 -21.50 -8.94 0.13
N ALA A 21 -22.66 -8.27 -0.04
CA ALA A 21 -23.04 -7.67 -1.28
C ALA A 21 -23.64 -6.28 -1.05
N LEU A 22 -23.50 -5.40 -2.04
CA LEU A 22 -24.22 -4.13 -2.05
C LEU A 22 -25.68 -4.38 -2.37
N VAL A 23 -26.56 -3.83 -1.54
CA VAL A 23 -28.01 -3.94 -1.73
C VAL A 23 -28.53 -2.61 -2.28
N PRO A 24 -29.43 -2.62 -3.30
CA PRO A 24 -30.04 -1.40 -3.81
C PRO A 24 -30.72 -0.61 -2.69
N GLY A 25 -30.44 0.70 -2.65
CA GLY A 25 -31.08 1.61 -1.70
C GLY A 25 -32.46 2.09 -2.17
N GLY A 26 -33.11 2.93 -1.37
CA GLY A 26 -34.40 3.53 -1.70
C GLY A 26 -34.35 4.63 -2.78
N ARG A 27 -33.17 4.98 -3.28
CA ARG A 27 -32.94 5.90 -4.39
C ARG A 27 -32.18 5.21 -5.49
N THR A 28 -32.65 5.38 -6.72
CA THR A 28 -31.97 4.94 -7.93
C THR A 28 -31.44 6.14 -8.69
N LEU A 29 -30.31 5.98 -9.35
CA LEU A 29 -29.70 6.96 -10.24
C LEU A 29 -29.63 6.36 -11.64
N ASP A 30 -29.83 7.19 -12.66
CA ASP A 30 -29.48 6.80 -14.02
C ASP A 30 -27.96 6.56 -14.07
N PRO A 31 -27.51 5.42 -14.63
CA PRO A 31 -26.06 5.11 -14.74
C PRO A 31 -25.24 6.23 -15.40
N ASN A 32 -25.84 6.98 -16.33
CA ASN A 32 -25.16 8.06 -17.05
C ASN A 32 -24.86 9.30 -16.19
N VAL A 33 -25.49 9.43 -15.01
CA VAL A 33 -25.23 10.52 -14.06
C VAL A 33 -24.42 10.06 -12.85
N ALA A 34 -23.98 8.81 -12.82
CA ALA A 34 -23.11 8.28 -11.78
C ALA A 34 -21.68 8.79 -11.98
N TYR A 35 -21.12 9.37 -10.93
CA TYR A 35 -19.72 9.79 -10.92
C TYR A 35 -18.84 8.65 -10.38
N THR A 36 -17.86 8.24 -11.16
CA THR A 36 -16.90 7.20 -10.77
C THR A 36 -15.54 7.76 -10.32
N PHE A 37 -15.32 9.06 -10.53
CA PHE A 37 -14.10 9.70 -10.05
C PHE A 37 -13.98 9.63 -8.52
N TRP A 38 -12.77 9.62 -8.05
CA TRP A 38 -12.43 9.65 -6.63
C TRP A 38 -11.25 10.57 -6.37
N GLU A 39 -11.08 10.99 -5.12
CA GLU A 39 -10.01 11.88 -4.71
C GLU A 39 -9.39 11.40 -3.40
N VAL A 40 -8.08 11.40 -3.33
CA VAL A 40 -7.31 11.10 -2.13
C VAL A 40 -6.04 11.94 -2.09
N GLY A 41 -5.77 12.57 -0.94
CA GLY A 41 -4.57 13.42 -0.79
C GLY A 41 -4.46 14.55 -1.82
N GLY A 42 -5.57 15.09 -2.30
CA GLY A 42 -5.61 16.12 -3.36
C GLY A 42 -5.41 15.58 -4.78
N ILE A 43 -5.28 14.28 -4.96
CA ILE A 43 -5.13 13.64 -6.27
C ILE A 43 -6.49 13.11 -6.72
N ARG A 44 -7.03 13.68 -7.78
CA ARG A 44 -8.29 13.23 -8.41
C ARG A 44 -7.98 12.25 -9.54
N ARG A 45 -8.74 11.14 -9.55
CA ARG A 45 -8.63 10.08 -10.57
C ARG A 45 -10.00 9.66 -11.09
N GLU A 46 -10.05 9.28 -12.37
CA GLU A 46 -11.30 8.89 -13.05
C GLU A 46 -11.67 7.43 -12.73
N ILE A 47 -10.69 6.56 -12.49
CA ILE A 47 -10.89 5.14 -12.19
C ILE A 47 -10.49 4.86 -10.74
N PRO A 48 -11.41 4.39 -9.87
CA PRO A 48 -11.14 4.14 -8.47
C PRO A 48 -10.40 2.81 -8.25
N ILE A 49 -9.26 2.65 -8.93
CA ILE A 49 -8.40 1.46 -8.84
C ILE A 49 -6.99 1.89 -8.47
N ILE A 50 -6.43 1.21 -7.47
CA ILE A 50 -5.04 1.33 -7.08
C ILE A 50 -4.40 -0.06 -7.19
N ALA A 51 -3.40 -0.22 -8.07
CA ALA A 51 -2.63 -1.45 -8.13
C ALA A 51 -1.66 -1.54 -6.94
N SER A 52 -1.70 -2.69 -6.27
CA SER A 52 -0.95 -2.94 -5.03
C SER A 52 0.57 -2.88 -5.23
N ALA A 53 1.27 -2.47 -4.19
CA ALA A 53 2.72 -2.37 -4.12
C ALA A 53 3.38 -3.76 -4.06
N MET A 54 3.36 -4.48 -5.18
CA MET A 54 3.92 -5.81 -5.33
C MET A 54 4.88 -5.83 -6.52
N ASP A 55 6.09 -6.37 -6.34
CA ASP A 55 7.13 -6.39 -7.37
C ASP A 55 6.71 -7.07 -8.69
N GLY A 56 5.83 -8.06 -8.61
CA GLY A 56 5.28 -8.74 -9.78
C GLY A 56 4.05 -8.07 -10.41
N VAL A 57 3.59 -6.94 -9.86
CA VAL A 57 2.38 -6.23 -10.31
C VAL A 57 2.69 -4.84 -10.82
N VAL A 58 3.50 -4.07 -10.08
CA VAL A 58 3.78 -2.67 -10.41
C VAL A 58 5.28 -2.43 -10.53
N ASP A 59 5.69 -2.05 -11.72
CA ASP A 59 6.95 -1.41 -12.03
C ASP A 59 6.72 0.03 -12.51
N VAL A 60 7.77 0.70 -12.96
CA VAL A 60 7.69 2.07 -13.48
C VAL A 60 6.73 2.17 -14.66
N ASP A 61 6.79 1.24 -15.62
CA ASP A 61 5.99 1.31 -16.84
C ASP A 61 4.51 1.04 -16.55
N VAL A 62 4.20 0.09 -15.66
CA VAL A 62 2.83 -0.18 -15.19
C VAL A 62 2.27 1.03 -14.41
N ALA A 63 3.06 1.66 -13.53
CA ALA A 63 2.63 2.84 -12.78
C ALA A 63 2.28 4.00 -13.72
N VAL A 64 3.11 4.25 -14.74
CA VAL A 64 2.85 5.26 -15.78
C VAL A 64 1.58 4.92 -16.57
N ARG A 65 1.45 3.67 -17.02
CA ARG A 65 0.30 3.23 -17.80
C ARG A 65 -1.01 3.33 -17.03
N LEU A 66 -1.02 2.97 -15.75
CA LEU A 66 -2.19 3.15 -14.89
C LEU A 66 -2.54 4.64 -14.71
N SER A 67 -1.53 5.49 -14.56
CA SER A 67 -1.74 6.94 -14.48
C SER A 67 -2.40 7.50 -15.74
N GLU A 68 -1.96 7.08 -16.94
CA GLU A 68 -2.57 7.46 -18.23
C GLU A 68 -4.05 7.02 -18.33
N LEU A 69 -4.36 5.83 -17.79
CA LEU A 69 -5.72 5.29 -17.78
C LEU A 69 -6.64 5.94 -16.73
N GLY A 70 -6.12 6.78 -15.85
CA GLY A 70 -6.90 7.40 -14.78
C GLY A 70 -6.95 6.61 -13.47
N ALA A 71 -6.11 5.58 -13.32
CA ALA A 71 -5.92 4.79 -12.10
C ALA A 71 -4.59 5.16 -11.40
N LEU A 72 -4.17 4.40 -10.39
CA LEU A 72 -2.87 4.56 -9.73
C LEU A 72 -2.12 3.22 -9.64
N GLY A 73 -0.81 3.26 -9.72
CA GLY A 73 0.07 2.13 -9.43
C GLY A 73 1.07 2.49 -8.34
N VAL A 74 1.22 1.62 -7.34
CA VAL A 74 2.09 1.86 -6.19
C VAL A 74 3.35 1.01 -6.29
N ILE A 75 4.53 1.64 -6.27
CA ILE A 75 5.82 0.95 -6.27
C ILE A 75 6.18 0.51 -4.84
N ASN A 76 6.64 -0.74 -4.72
CA ASN A 76 7.17 -1.28 -3.47
C ASN A 76 8.63 -0.82 -3.26
N LEU A 77 8.87 0.02 -2.25
CA LEU A 77 10.22 0.51 -1.93
C LEU A 77 11.06 -0.50 -1.13
N ASP A 78 10.45 -1.54 -0.58
CA ASP A 78 11.16 -2.62 0.12
C ASP A 78 11.46 -3.82 -0.81
N GLY A 79 11.09 -3.72 -2.07
CA GLY A 79 11.11 -4.80 -3.05
C GLY A 79 12.34 -4.83 -3.97
N ILE A 80 12.21 -5.58 -5.05
CA ILE A 80 13.25 -5.80 -6.07
C ILE A 80 13.56 -4.53 -6.85
N GLN A 81 12.55 -3.67 -7.08
CA GLN A 81 12.66 -2.43 -7.86
C GLN A 81 13.71 -1.45 -7.31
N THR A 82 13.97 -1.50 -6.02
CA THR A 82 14.87 -0.58 -5.31
C THR A 82 16.16 -1.25 -4.79
N ARG A 83 16.30 -2.56 -5.03
CA ARG A 83 17.52 -3.33 -4.71
C ARG A 83 18.43 -3.50 -5.92
N TYR A 84 17.84 -3.63 -7.10
CA TYR A 84 18.55 -3.91 -8.35
C TYR A 84 18.31 -2.80 -9.37
N ASP A 85 19.37 -2.34 -10.00
CA ASP A 85 19.29 -1.31 -11.05
C ASP A 85 18.47 -1.79 -12.26
N ASN A 86 18.67 -3.06 -12.64
CA ASN A 86 17.84 -3.74 -13.64
C ASN A 86 17.02 -4.86 -12.95
N PRO A 87 15.77 -4.60 -12.55
CA PRO A 87 14.93 -5.56 -11.83
C PRO A 87 14.39 -6.69 -12.73
N LYS A 88 14.25 -6.44 -14.04
CA LYS A 88 13.58 -7.36 -14.96
C LYS A 88 14.18 -8.79 -14.98
N PRO A 89 15.51 -8.99 -15.15
CA PRO A 89 16.09 -10.32 -15.09
C PRO A 89 15.90 -11.02 -13.75
N ILE A 90 15.84 -10.24 -12.65
CA ILE A 90 15.61 -10.78 -11.31
C ILE A 90 14.18 -11.30 -11.18
N LEU A 91 13.19 -10.55 -11.66
CA LEU A 91 11.79 -10.96 -11.67
C LEU A 91 11.57 -12.17 -12.58
N GLU A 92 12.20 -12.23 -13.74
CA GLU A 92 12.19 -13.40 -14.64
C GLU A 92 12.78 -14.65 -13.95
N LYS A 93 13.87 -14.49 -13.21
CA LYS A 93 14.46 -15.58 -12.41
C LYS A 93 13.49 -16.08 -11.33
N ILE A 94 12.81 -15.16 -10.62
CA ILE A 94 11.80 -15.51 -9.62
C ILE A 94 10.64 -16.26 -10.27
N ALA A 95 10.15 -15.81 -11.41
CA ALA A 95 9.03 -16.43 -12.13
C ALA A 95 9.36 -17.84 -12.67
N SER A 96 10.64 -18.13 -12.92
CA SER A 96 11.10 -19.40 -13.49
C SER A 96 11.54 -20.45 -12.45
N VAL A 97 11.69 -20.06 -11.18
CA VAL A 97 12.17 -20.97 -10.13
C VAL A 97 11.10 -21.97 -9.72
N GLY A 98 11.52 -23.22 -9.43
CA GLY A 98 10.64 -24.25 -8.90
C GLY A 98 10.24 -24.00 -7.44
N VAL A 99 9.11 -24.57 -7.03
CA VAL A 99 8.52 -24.39 -5.69
C VAL A 99 9.50 -24.78 -4.57
N THR A 100 10.35 -25.77 -4.77
CA THR A 100 11.34 -26.24 -3.79
C THR A 100 12.43 -25.23 -3.51
N ASP A 101 12.83 -24.44 -4.50
CA ASP A 101 13.97 -23.52 -4.42
C ASP A 101 13.54 -22.06 -4.23
N PHE A 102 12.22 -21.80 -4.31
CA PHE A 102 11.66 -20.46 -4.25
C PHE A 102 12.08 -19.71 -2.98
N VAL A 103 11.92 -20.32 -1.80
CA VAL A 103 12.21 -19.66 -0.51
C VAL A 103 13.68 -19.27 -0.42
N SER A 104 14.61 -20.16 -0.77
CA SER A 104 16.04 -19.90 -0.70
C SER A 104 16.45 -18.80 -1.70
N LEU A 105 15.87 -18.81 -2.90
CA LEU A 105 16.10 -17.76 -3.89
C LEU A 105 15.59 -16.41 -3.39
N MET A 106 14.37 -16.33 -2.83
CA MET A 106 13.82 -15.09 -2.29
C MET A 106 14.69 -14.54 -1.16
N GLN A 107 15.12 -15.39 -0.22
CA GLN A 107 16.02 -14.98 0.85
C GLN A 107 17.34 -14.40 0.31
N GLN A 108 17.93 -15.04 -0.71
CA GLN A 108 19.15 -14.54 -1.35
C GLN A 108 18.93 -13.18 -2.02
N LEU A 109 17.85 -13.04 -2.80
CA LEU A 109 17.58 -11.82 -3.55
C LEU A 109 17.22 -10.64 -2.64
N TYR A 110 16.47 -10.88 -1.57
CA TYR A 110 16.08 -9.85 -0.60
C TYR A 110 17.17 -9.57 0.46
N ALA A 111 18.28 -10.32 0.47
CA ALA A 111 19.46 -9.98 1.25
C ALA A 111 20.22 -8.76 0.68
N GLU A 112 20.09 -8.48 -0.63
CA GLU A 112 20.63 -7.24 -1.22
C GLU A 112 19.94 -6.03 -0.57
N PRO A 113 20.68 -5.02 -0.08
CA PRO A 113 20.07 -3.87 0.58
C PRO A 113 19.27 -2.99 -0.39
N VAL A 114 18.24 -2.33 0.11
CA VAL A 114 17.55 -1.24 -0.61
C VAL A 114 18.51 -0.08 -0.78
N LYS A 115 18.59 0.45 -1.99
CA LYS A 115 19.48 1.54 -2.40
C LYS A 115 18.70 2.85 -2.51
N PRO A 116 19.03 3.86 -1.70
CA PRO A 116 18.36 5.17 -1.75
C PRO A 116 18.33 5.80 -3.15
N GLU A 117 19.41 5.65 -3.89
CA GLU A 117 19.51 6.16 -5.28
C GLU A 117 18.53 5.47 -6.23
N LEU A 118 18.19 4.20 -6.00
CA LEU A 118 17.19 3.49 -6.79
C LEU A 118 15.77 3.92 -6.42
N ILE A 119 15.49 4.25 -5.16
CA ILE A 119 14.22 4.85 -4.76
C ILE A 119 14.01 6.15 -5.55
N GLN A 120 14.98 7.06 -5.51
CA GLN A 120 14.93 8.32 -6.24
C GLN A 120 14.78 8.09 -7.76
N LYS A 121 15.54 7.14 -8.32
CA LYS A 121 15.50 6.80 -9.73
C LYS A 121 14.10 6.37 -10.16
N ARG A 122 13.47 5.41 -9.47
CA ARG A 122 12.14 4.89 -9.83
C ARG A 122 11.06 5.98 -9.77
N ILE A 123 11.10 6.82 -8.74
CA ILE A 123 10.14 7.93 -8.62
C ILE A 123 10.33 8.93 -9.76
N ARG A 124 11.56 9.33 -10.06
CA ARG A 124 11.84 10.26 -11.16
C ARG A 124 11.46 9.68 -12.52
N GLU A 125 11.76 8.41 -12.79
CA GLU A 125 11.36 7.73 -14.03
C GLU A 125 9.85 7.80 -14.27
N ILE A 126 9.01 7.63 -13.21
CA ILE A 126 7.56 7.80 -13.30
C ILE A 126 7.20 9.25 -13.63
N LYS A 127 7.78 10.20 -12.90
CA LYS A 127 7.48 11.65 -13.06
C LYS A 127 7.90 12.16 -14.42
N GLU A 128 9.07 11.78 -14.93
CA GLU A 128 9.59 12.18 -16.25
C GLU A 128 8.71 11.67 -17.40
N LYS A 129 8.04 10.52 -17.19
CA LYS A 129 7.06 9.97 -18.14
C LYS A 129 5.65 10.56 -17.95
N GLY A 130 5.47 11.55 -17.07
CA GLY A 130 4.18 12.21 -16.80
C GLY A 130 3.23 11.41 -15.90
N GLY A 131 3.70 10.37 -15.24
CA GLY A 131 2.91 9.55 -14.31
C GLY A 131 2.75 10.20 -12.93
N ILE A 132 1.77 9.69 -12.17
CA ILE A 132 1.62 9.97 -10.75
C ILE A 132 2.43 8.94 -9.97
N ALA A 133 3.42 9.41 -9.22
CA ALA A 133 4.32 8.55 -8.48
C ALA A 133 3.75 8.22 -7.11
N CYS A 134 3.35 6.96 -6.93
CA CYS A 134 2.92 6.43 -5.65
C CYS A 134 3.91 5.37 -5.17
N ALA A 135 4.26 5.41 -3.89
CA ALA A 135 5.24 4.49 -3.30
C ALA A 135 4.74 3.92 -1.97
N SER A 136 5.16 2.70 -1.66
CA SER A 136 4.83 2.03 -0.40
C SER A 136 6.08 1.53 0.30
N SER A 137 6.04 1.57 1.64
CA SER A 137 7.03 0.92 2.48
C SER A 137 6.42 0.38 3.78
N ILE A 138 7.08 -0.63 4.34
CA ILE A 138 6.71 -1.18 5.65
C ILE A 138 7.07 -0.20 6.78
N PRO A 139 6.39 -0.25 7.93
CA PRO A 139 6.56 0.73 9.02
C PRO A 139 8.00 0.95 9.46
N VAL A 140 8.82 -0.10 9.52
CA VAL A 140 10.22 -0.01 9.99
C VAL A 140 11.10 0.86 9.07
N ASN A 141 10.78 0.96 7.79
CA ASN A 141 11.54 1.70 6.79
C ASN A 141 10.84 2.97 6.31
N ALA A 142 9.54 3.10 6.60
CA ALA A 142 8.65 4.09 6.00
C ALA A 142 9.14 5.53 6.15
N PHE A 143 9.63 5.89 7.33
CA PHE A 143 10.12 7.25 7.56
C PHE A 143 11.32 7.58 6.67
N LYS A 144 12.32 6.70 6.65
CA LYS A 144 13.53 6.89 5.85
C LYS A 144 13.23 6.88 4.35
N TYR A 145 12.53 5.87 3.87
CA TYR A 145 12.28 5.71 2.43
C TYR A 145 11.21 6.69 1.93
N GLY A 146 10.24 7.02 2.78
CA GLY A 146 9.21 8.00 2.46
C GLY A 146 9.77 9.40 2.21
N LEU A 147 10.70 9.87 3.04
CA LEU A 147 11.36 11.16 2.82
C LEU A 147 12.18 11.17 1.52
N ILE A 148 12.93 10.10 1.24
CA ILE A 148 13.71 9.97 0.00
C ILE A 148 12.77 9.98 -1.23
N ALA A 149 11.64 9.27 -1.15
CA ALA A 149 10.65 9.25 -2.21
C ALA A 149 9.99 10.63 -2.41
N ALA A 150 9.63 11.32 -1.33
CA ALA A 150 9.05 12.66 -1.37
C ALA A 150 10.01 13.69 -2.00
N GLU A 151 11.28 13.68 -1.62
CA GLU A 151 12.33 14.51 -2.23
C GLU A 151 12.52 14.24 -3.72
N ALA A 152 12.27 13.01 -4.17
CA ALA A 152 12.33 12.64 -5.58
C ALA A 152 11.08 13.01 -6.38
N GLY A 153 10.02 13.53 -5.72
CA GLY A 153 8.77 13.96 -6.34
C GLY A 153 7.63 12.95 -6.26
N CYS A 154 7.66 12.02 -5.29
CA CYS A 154 6.53 11.14 -5.00
C CYS A 154 5.29 11.98 -4.63
N ASP A 155 4.14 11.60 -5.17
CA ASP A 155 2.89 12.33 -4.97
C ASP A 155 2.05 11.77 -3.80
N LEU A 156 2.17 10.46 -3.51
CA LEU A 156 1.36 9.76 -2.52
C LEU A 156 2.16 8.62 -1.89
N PHE A 157 2.16 8.54 -0.58
CA PHE A 157 2.89 7.50 0.14
C PHE A 157 1.95 6.53 0.85
N PHE A 158 2.27 5.23 0.80
CA PHE A 158 1.52 4.16 1.43
C PHE A 158 2.36 3.53 2.55
N LEU A 159 1.92 3.71 3.78
CA LEU A 159 2.43 2.95 4.92
C LEU A 159 1.65 1.65 5.01
N GLN A 160 2.23 0.55 4.59
CA GLN A 160 1.52 -0.72 4.48
C GLN A 160 2.20 -1.85 5.24
N SER A 161 1.40 -2.55 6.04
CA SER A 161 1.76 -3.79 6.72
C SER A 161 0.54 -4.72 6.72
N THR A 162 0.73 -6.00 7.08
CA THR A 162 -0.38 -6.94 7.22
C THR A 162 -1.47 -6.41 8.15
N VAL A 163 -1.06 -5.82 9.27
CA VAL A 163 -1.93 -5.05 10.17
C VAL A 163 -1.17 -3.82 10.67
N VAL A 164 -1.81 -2.66 10.60
CA VAL A 164 -1.29 -1.41 11.20
C VAL A 164 -2.18 -1.02 12.36
N SER A 165 -1.57 -0.61 13.47
CA SER A 165 -2.25 -0.05 14.64
C SER A 165 -1.46 1.13 15.18
N THR A 166 -2.13 2.05 15.85
CA THR A 166 -1.51 3.23 16.50
C THR A 166 -0.66 2.84 17.72
N THR A 167 -0.95 1.66 18.31
CA THR A 167 -0.18 1.12 19.43
C THR A 167 0.51 -0.17 18.98
N HIS A 168 1.80 -0.07 18.71
CA HIS A 168 2.64 -1.22 18.36
C HIS A 168 3.72 -1.41 19.45
N ILE A 169 3.78 -2.61 20.00
CA ILE A 169 4.83 -2.97 20.95
C ILE A 169 5.98 -3.56 20.15
N ALA A 170 7.03 -2.77 19.99
CA ALA A 170 8.23 -3.22 19.28
C ALA A 170 9.01 -4.23 20.12
N ALA A 171 9.76 -5.11 19.45
CA ALA A 171 10.71 -5.98 20.13
C ALA A 171 11.84 -5.15 20.79
N GLU A 172 12.50 -5.72 21.78
CA GLU A 172 13.59 -5.05 22.51
C GLU A 172 14.66 -4.53 21.54
N GLY A 173 15.02 -3.24 21.70
CA GLY A 173 15.98 -2.54 20.82
C GLY A 173 15.38 -1.97 19.53
N LEU A 174 14.09 -2.17 19.25
CA LEU A 174 13.39 -1.54 18.12
C LEU A 174 12.49 -0.40 18.61
N VAL A 175 12.41 0.67 17.81
CA VAL A 175 11.52 1.81 18.07
C VAL A 175 10.27 1.65 17.24
N SER A 176 9.11 1.71 17.89
CA SER A 176 7.82 1.75 17.18
C SER A 176 7.66 3.09 16.46
N LEU A 177 7.13 3.04 15.24
CA LEU A 177 6.82 4.24 14.47
C LEU A 177 5.64 4.98 15.12
N ASP A 178 5.83 6.23 15.50
CA ASP A 178 4.75 7.13 15.90
C ASP A 178 4.04 7.61 14.62
N LEU A 179 2.84 7.11 14.39
CA LEU A 179 2.08 7.35 13.16
C LEU A 179 1.62 8.81 13.04
N ALA A 180 1.27 9.46 14.14
CA ALA A 180 0.86 10.87 14.13
C ALA A 180 2.03 11.79 13.78
N LYS A 181 3.17 11.56 14.41
CA LYS A 181 4.41 12.27 14.09
C LYS A 181 4.84 11.99 12.63
N PHE A 182 4.75 10.75 12.20
CA PHE A 182 5.06 10.38 10.82
C PHE A 182 4.20 11.16 9.81
N CYS A 183 2.87 11.22 9.99
CA CYS A 183 2.00 11.99 9.11
C CYS A 183 2.31 13.49 9.12
N GLN A 184 2.70 14.05 10.28
CA GLN A 184 3.05 15.47 10.39
C GLN A 184 4.36 15.83 9.70
N GLU A 185 5.33 14.92 9.72
CA GLU A 185 6.66 15.16 9.16
C GLU A 185 6.76 14.77 7.68
N MET A 186 5.82 13.97 7.17
CA MET A 186 5.77 13.64 5.74
C MET A 186 5.25 14.83 4.93
N PRO A 187 6.02 15.29 3.91
CA PRO A 187 5.63 16.45 3.09
C PRO A 187 4.58 16.12 2.04
N ILE A 188 4.17 14.86 1.93
CA ILE A 188 3.18 14.35 0.98
C ILE A 188 2.09 13.54 1.71
N PRO A 189 0.88 13.43 1.13
CA PRO A 189 -0.20 12.67 1.75
C PRO A 189 0.17 11.20 1.98
N VAL A 190 -0.26 10.66 3.13
CA VAL A 190 0.01 9.27 3.53
C VAL A 190 -1.30 8.49 3.64
N LEU A 191 -1.36 7.34 2.96
CA LEU A 191 -2.38 6.32 3.22
C LEU A 191 -1.79 5.25 4.14
N MET A 192 -2.62 4.73 5.05
CA MET A 192 -2.16 3.74 6.02
C MET A 192 -3.01 2.48 6.00
N GLY A 193 -2.40 1.35 6.20
CA GLY A 193 -3.10 0.07 6.36
C GLY A 193 -2.14 -1.13 6.41
N ASN A 194 -2.68 -2.31 6.60
CA ASN A 194 -4.09 -2.64 6.53
C ASN A 194 -4.75 -2.59 7.91
N CYS A 195 -6.03 -2.33 7.95
CA CYS A 195 -6.84 -2.40 9.16
C CYS A 195 -8.19 -3.08 8.87
N VAL A 196 -8.87 -3.57 9.91
CA VAL A 196 -10.13 -4.33 9.77
C VAL A 196 -11.20 -3.94 10.77
N THR A 197 -10.93 -2.99 11.66
CA THR A 197 -11.89 -2.57 12.70
C THR A 197 -12.18 -1.08 12.58
N TYR A 198 -13.38 -0.71 12.99
CA TYR A 198 -13.80 0.70 13.05
C TYR A 198 -12.86 1.55 13.91
N ASP A 199 -12.53 1.05 15.10
CA ASP A 199 -11.72 1.81 16.06
C ASP A 199 -10.32 2.10 15.52
N VAL A 200 -9.63 1.08 14.97
CA VAL A 200 -8.30 1.25 14.37
C VAL A 200 -8.38 2.18 13.14
N THR A 201 -9.41 2.04 12.29
CA THR A 201 -9.59 2.95 11.16
C THR A 201 -9.72 4.41 11.61
N LEU A 202 -10.54 4.64 12.64
CA LEU A 202 -10.74 5.99 13.20
C LEU A 202 -9.46 6.55 13.82
N GLU A 203 -8.69 5.73 14.52
CA GLU A 203 -7.40 6.14 15.08
C GLU A 203 -6.38 6.52 14.00
N LEU A 204 -6.26 5.73 12.92
CA LEU A 204 -5.38 6.04 11.80
C LEU A 204 -5.76 7.36 11.10
N LEU A 205 -7.04 7.60 10.89
CA LEU A 205 -7.52 8.88 10.35
C LEU A 205 -7.22 10.06 11.29
N ARG A 206 -7.39 9.87 12.61
CA ARG A 206 -7.03 10.88 13.62
C ARG A 206 -5.53 11.13 13.72
N ALA A 207 -4.71 10.13 13.42
CA ALA A 207 -3.27 10.28 13.32
C ALA A 207 -2.83 11.11 12.10
N GLY A 208 -3.73 11.44 11.17
CA GLY A 208 -3.47 12.29 10.01
C GLY A 208 -3.37 11.54 8.68
N ALA A 209 -3.78 10.27 8.63
CA ALA A 209 -3.84 9.55 7.37
C ALA A 209 -4.81 10.21 6.39
N ALA A 210 -4.38 10.44 5.15
CA ALA A 210 -5.21 10.95 4.06
C ALA A 210 -6.23 9.90 3.55
N GLY A 211 -5.99 8.64 3.86
CA GLY A 211 -6.86 7.51 3.56
C GLY A 211 -6.41 6.25 4.29
N VAL A 212 -7.28 5.26 4.34
CA VAL A 212 -7.02 4.00 5.07
C VAL A 212 -7.31 2.81 4.17
N LEU A 213 -6.42 1.81 4.19
CA LEU A 213 -6.57 0.54 3.49
C LEU A 213 -7.31 -0.44 4.41
N VAL A 214 -8.53 -0.81 4.04
CA VAL A 214 -9.39 -1.72 4.81
C VAL A 214 -9.34 -3.12 4.22
N GLY A 215 -9.10 -4.12 5.07
CA GLY A 215 -9.00 -5.53 4.68
C GLY A 215 -7.60 -6.10 4.86
N ILE A 216 -7.50 -7.44 4.99
CA ILE A 216 -6.23 -8.18 5.13
C ILE A 216 -6.17 -9.20 4.00
N GLY A 217 -5.87 -8.74 2.81
CA GLY A 217 -5.78 -9.59 1.63
C GLY A 217 -7.14 -9.99 1.05
N PRO A 218 -7.13 -10.87 0.03
CA PRO A 218 -8.33 -11.36 -0.64
C PRO A 218 -9.17 -12.25 0.25
#